data_3a198b0e32efa01cdc64fec2cb09530c
#
_entry.id   3a198b0e32efa01cdc64fec2cb09530c
#
_cell.length_a   1.000
_cell.length_b   1.000
_cell.length_c   1.000
_cell.angle_alpha   90.00
_cell.angle_beta   90.00
_cell.angle_gamma   90.00
#
_symmetry.space_group_name_H-M   'P 1'
#
loop_
_entity.id
_entity.type
_entity.pdbx_description
1 polymer ?
#
loop_
_entity_poly.entity_id
_entity_poly.type
_entity_poly.pdbx_seq_one_letter_code
_entity_poly.pdbx_strand_id
1 'polypeptide(L)'
;MDILVMKVLRRFIVFISCLMSTQISAQAGLAGVELQIHHVQGQVYMIQRPGGGGNIGALIGDDGVFLVDSLFAPMSEELVSTIREVTDGDIRFVINTHIHIDHVGGNQNLVNLGAVIFSHENTRSKFLEDKSHFPRNGGSFAPQQPESARPMITFNDSMTFHFNGEEVSAFLVPPAHTDGDIFVYFPESDVLHLGDVFRTTSYPIIDKFNGGSLRGTIAALDTAIDLVGPDTKIIPGHGLEIEDRDKLIEFREMILEIQGRVYDMIREGMHLDEIMAAQPTASYDSTWENDPGWTYIDFVPVVYYELGGAGRLEDR
;
A
#
# COMPACT_ATOMS: atom_id res chain seq x y z
N MET A 1 -50.04 -9.18 3.57
CA MET A 1 -48.62 -8.79 3.47
C MET A 1 -48.60 -7.30 3.14
N ASP A 2 -48.26 -6.50 4.12
CA ASP A 2 -48.54 -5.06 4.14
C ASP A 2 -47.73 -4.26 3.10
N ILE A 3 -48.42 -3.28 2.49
CA ILE A 3 -47.83 -2.32 1.52
C ILE A 3 -46.58 -1.61 2.11
N LEU A 4 -46.48 -1.49 3.43
CA LEU A 4 -45.36 -0.92 4.15
C LEU A 4 -44.11 -1.81 4.06
N VAL A 5 -44.26 -3.12 4.18
CA VAL A 5 -43.15 -4.10 4.06
C VAL A 5 -42.61 -4.14 2.64
N MET A 6 -43.45 -4.03 1.63
CA MET A 6 -43.02 -3.95 0.23
C MET A 6 -42.26 -2.66 -0.10
N LYS A 7 -42.59 -1.51 0.52
CA LYS A 7 -41.90 -0.25 0.32
C LYS A 7 -40.51 -0.24 0.99
N VAL A 8 -40.35 -0.88 2.14
CA VAL A 8 -39.06 -1.04 2.83
C VAL A 8 -38.17 -2.00 2.05
N LEU A 9 -38.71 -3.15 1.59
CA LEU A 9 -37.97 -4.12 0.79
C LEU A 9 -37.49 -3.51 -0.55
N ARG A 10 -38.33 -2.70 -1.20
CA ARG A 10 -37.98 -2.01 -2.46
C ARG A 10 -36.88 -0.94 -2.27
N ARG A 11 -36.90 -0.25 -1.13
CA ARG A 11 -35.80 0.71 -0.79
C ARG A 11 -34.50 0.00 -0.47
N PHE A 12 -34.52 -1.14 0.21
CA PHE A 12 -33.33 -1.96 0.47
C PHE A 12 -32.71 -2.54 -0.80
N ILE A 13 -33.53 -3.04 -1.72
CA ILE A 13 -33.07 -3.60 -3.01
C ILE A 13 -32.48 -2.50 -3.90
N VAL A 14 -33.06 -1.30 -3.93
CA VAL A 14 -32.51 -0.15 -4.68
C VAL A 14 -31.20 0.35 -4.07
N PHE A 15 -31.04 0.32 -2.74
CA PHE A 15 -29.80 0.72 -2.09
C PHE A 15 -28.66 -0.28 -2.31
N ILE A 16 -28.96 -1.59 -2.27
CA ILE A 16 -27.97 -2.65 -2.57
C ILE A 16 -27.59 -2.63 -4.05
N SER A 17 -28.51 -2.39 -4.97
CA SER A 17 -28.20 -2.30 -6.40
C SER A 17 -27.39 -1.04 -6.75
N CYS A 18 -27.57 0.08 -6.02
CA CYS A 18 -26.79 1.29 -6.21
C CYS A 18 -25.36 1.15 -5.69
N LEU A 19 -25.15 0.46 -4.55
CA LEU A 19 -23.83 0.17 -4.00
C LEU A 19 -23.03 -0.83 -4.88
N MET A 20 -23.70 -1.86 -5.40
CA MET A 20 -23.06 -2.78 -6.34
C MET A 20 -22.71 -2.10 -7.68
N SER A 21 -23.55 -1.18 -8.18
CA SER A 21 -23.27 -0.48 -9.43
C SER A 21 -22.12 0.52 -9.34
N THR A 22 -21.89 1.14 -8.18
CA THR A 22 -20.75 2.04 -7.98
C THR A 22 -19.41 1.30 -7.84
N GLN A 23 -19.40 0.12 -7.22
CA GLN A 23 -18.21 -0.72 -7.17
C GLN A 23 -17.85 -1.33 -8.53
N ILE A 24 -18.85 -1.77 -9.29
CA ILE A 24 -18.67 -2.30 -10.65
C ILE A 24 -18.17 -1.20 -11.61
N SER A 25 -18.66 0.05 -11.48
CA SER A 25 -18.19 1.14 -12.33
C SER A 25 -16.80 1.65 -11.98
N ALA A 26 -16.35 1.61 -10.72
CA ALA A 26 -14.99 1.95 -10.31
C ALA A 26 -13.98 0.90 -10.82
N GLN A 27 -14.33 -0.38 -10.77
CA GLN A 27 -13.48 -1.45 -11.30
C GLN A 27 -13.47 -1.49 -12.85
N ALA A 28 -14.57 -1.14 -13.50
CA ALA A 28 -14.63 -1.07 -14.97
C ALA A 28 -13.73 0.03 -15.57
N GLY A 29 -13.40 1.07 -14.80
CA GLY A 29 -12.47 2.12 -15.20
C GLY A 29 -10.99 1.73 -15.12
N LEU A 30 -10.67 0.54 -14.55
CA LEU A 30 -9.30 0.04 -14.41
C LEU A 30 -8.90 -0.90 -15.56
N ALA A 31 -9.86 -1.49 -16.26
CA ALA A 31 -9.57 -2.38 -17.40
C ALA A 31 -9.08 -1.57 -18.61
N GLY A 32 -8.00 -2.05 -19.26
CA GLY A 32 -7.43 -1.41 -20.45
C GLY A 32 -6.59 -0.15 -20.18
N VAL A 33 -6.18 0.07 -18.93
CA VAL A 33 -5.17 1.08 -18.60
C VAL A 33 -3.79 0.46 -18.84
N GLU A 34 -3.03 1.05 -19.75
CA GLU A 34 -1.67 0.65 -20.08
C GLU A 34 -0.75 0.77 -18.84
N LEU A 35 -0.02 -0.29 -18.54
CA LEU A 35 1.02 -0.29 -17.52
C LEU A 35 2.37 0.07 -18.17
N GLN A 36 3.26 0.59 -17.36
CA GLN A 36 4.63 0.91 -17.78
C GLN A 36 5.61 0.05 -16.98
N ILE A 37 6.57 -0.55 -17.68
CA ILE A 37 7.66 -1.30 -17.06
C ILE A 37 8.97 -0.54 -17.21
N HIS A 38 9.66 -0.35 -16.10
CA HIS A 38 10.94 0.38 -16.02
C HIS A 38 12.01 -0.54 -15.44
N HIS A 39 13.14 -0.64 -16.12
CA HIS A 39 14.31 -1.28 -15.55
C HIS A 39 14.85 -0.45 -14.38
N VAL A 40 14.99 -1.07 -13.20
CA VAL A 40 15.50 -0.42 -12.00
C VAL A 40 17.02 -0.60 -11.92
N GLN A 41 17.46 -1.82 -11.62
CA GLN A 41 18.88 -2.19 -11.51
C GLN A 41 18.99 -3.73 -11.52
N GLY A 42 20.12 -4.26 -12.05
CA GLY A 42 20.30 -5.72 -12.14
C GLY A 42 19.22 -6.40 -12.94
N GLN A 43 18.51 -7.34 -12.32
CA GLN A 43 17.36 -8.05 -12.90
C GLN A 43 16.01 -7.54 -12.37
N VAL A 44 16.00 -6.41 -11.64
CA VAL A 44 14.79 -5.86 -11.01
C VAL A 44 14.18 -4.77 -11.88
N TYR A 45 12.87 -4.83 -12.02
CA TYR A 45 12.01 -3.89 -12.73
C TYR A 45 10.93 -3.35 -11.81
N MET A 46 10.45 -2.14 -12.08
CA MET A 46 9.24 -1.56 -11.50
C MET A 46 8.16 -1.51 -12.56
N ILE A 47 6.98 -2.01 -12.24
CA ILE A 47 5.80 -1.89 -13.09
C ILE A 47 4.82 -0.97 -12.38
N GLN A 48 4.36 0.06 -13.09
CA GLN A 48 3.50 1.09 -12.55
C GLN A 48 2.31 1.38 -13.43
N ARG A 49 1.28 1.92 -12.81
CA ARG A 49 0.10 2.44 -13.50
C ARG A 49 0.16 3.96 -13.53
N PRO A 50 0.22 4.61 -14.72
CA PRO A 50 0.00 6.04 -14.82
C PRO A 50 -1.38 6.41 -14.24
N GLY A 51 -1.40 7.30 -13.26
CA GLY A 51 -2.64 7.73 -12.59
C GLY A 51 -2.98 7.00 -11.30
N GLY A 52 -2.03 6.24 -10.73
CA GLY A 52 -2.11 5.71 -9.36
C GLY A 52 -2.45 4.22 -9.26
N GLY A 53 -2.28 3.68 -8.06
CA GLY A 53 -2.27 2.26 -7.70
C GLY A 53 -0.89 1.87 -7.20
N GLY A 54 -0.78 0.71 -6.57
CA GLY A 54 0.49 0.22 -6.03
C GLY A 54 1.52 -0.06 -7.14
N ASN A 55 2.78 0.24 -6.89
CA ASN A 55 3.89 -0.16 -7.75
C ASN A 55 4.22 -1.63 -7.52
N ILE A 56 4.53 -2.34 -8.59
CA ILE A 56 4.94 -3.73 -8.56
C ILE A 56 6.45 -3.82 -8.76
N GLY A 57 7.13 -4.53 -7.86
CA GLY A 57 8.49 -4.99 -8.10
C GLY A 57 8.49 -6.30 -8.90
N ALA A 58 9.38 -6.44 -9.88
CA ALA A 58 9.51 -7.68 -10.64
C ALA A 58 10.99 -8.06 -10.77
N LEU A 59 11.38 -9.22 -10.22
CA LEU A 59 12.67 -9.85 -10.49
C LEU A 59 12.47 -10.82 -11.66
N ILE A 60 13.18 -10.58 -12.76
CA ILE A 60 13.01 -11.29 -14.02
C ILE A 60 14.33 -11.95 -14.44
N GLY A 61 14.33 -13.28 -14.64
CA GLY A 61 15.50 -14.03 -15.08
C GLY A 61 15.16 -15.43 -15.56
N ASP A 62 16.16 -16.28 -15.63
CA ASP A 62 16.06 -17.63 -16.23
C ASP A 62 15.12 -18.58 -15.45
N ASP A 63 14.97 -18.40 -14.13
CA ASP A 63 14.07 -19.21 -13.31
C ASP A 63 12.60 -18.79 -13.45
N GLY A 64 12.32 -17.67 -14.13
CA GLY A 64 10.99 -17.06 -14.30
C GLY A 64 10.86 -15.70 -13.62
N VAL A 65 9.64 -15.36 -13.19
CA VAL A 65 9.31 -14.06 -12.60
C VAL A 65 8.90 -14.20 -11.15
N PHE A 66 9.50 -13.36 -10.29
CA PHE A 66 9.09 -13.13 -8.90
C PHE A 66 8.52 -11.72 -8.80
N LEU A 67 7.29 -11.59 -8.31
CA LEU A 67 6.63 -10.29 -8.15
C LEU A 67 6.56 -9.87 -6.68
N VAL A 68 6.69 -8.58 -6.46
CA VAL A 68 6.29 -7.89 -5.23
C VAL A 68 4.98 -7.19 -5.53
N ASP A 69 3.90 -7.68 -4.91
CA ASP A 69 2.51 -7.26 -5.11
C ASP A 69 1.87 -7.69 -6.45
N SER A 70 0.56 -7.44 -6.61
CA SER A 70 -0.24 -8.00 -7.71
C SER A 70 -1.24 -7.03 -8.34
N LEU A 71 -1.24 -5.75 -7.97
CA LEU A 71 -2.19 -4.73 -8.42
C LEU A 71 -3.66 -5.08 -8.15
N PHE A 72 -4.55 -4.38 -8.83
CA PHE A 72 -5.99 -4.65 -8.84
C PHE A 72 -6.34 -5.83 -9.74
N ALA A 73 -7.33 -6.63 -9.37
CA ALA A 73 -7.79 -7.79 -10.15
C ALA A 73 -8.10 -7.46 -11.64
N PRO A 74 -8.79 -6.35 -12.01
CA PRO A 74 -9.07 -6.03 -13.40
C PRO A 74 -7.82 -5.72 -14.26
N MET A 75 -6.67 -5.50 -13.63
CA MET A 75 -5.42 -5.16 -14.30
C MET A 75 -4.49 -6.36 -14.51
N SER A 76 -4.88 -7.55 -14.05
CA SER A 76 -3.99 -8.72 -14.09
C SER A 76 -3.61 -9.14 -15.50
N GLU A 77 -4.51 -9.01 -16.48
CA GLU A 77 -4.21 -9.32 -17.89
C GLU A 77 -3.16 -8.35 -18.44
N GLU A 78 -3.30 -7.07 -18.13
CA GLU A 78 -2.34 -6.04 -18.52
C GLU A 78 -0.99 -6.23 -17.83
N LEU A 79 -0.98 -6.57 -16.53
CA LEU A 79 0.24 -6.89 -15.81
C LEU A 79 1.02 -8.03 -16.49
N VAL A 80 0.32 -9.09 -16.83
CA VAL A 80 0.94 -10.24 -17.55
C VAL A 80 1.44 -9.81 -18.93
N SER A 81 0.66 -9.02 -19.68
CA SER A 81 1.04 -8.50 -20.99
C SER A 81 2.30 -7.64 -20.91
N THR A 82 2.37 -6.74 -19.94
CA THR A 82 3.52 -5.86 -19.70
C THR A 82 4.79 -6.66 -19.35
N ILE A 83 4.66 -7.71 -18.51
CA ILE A 83 5.78 -8.61 -18.20
C ILE A 83 6.26 -9.34 -19.47
N ARG A 84 5.34 -9.71 -20.36
CA ARG A 84 5.67 -10.39 -21.63
C ARG A 84 6.46 -9.54 -22.61
N GLU A 85 6.52 -8.23 -22.43
CA GLU A 85 7.40 -7.35 -23.20
C GLU A 85 8.89 -7.60 -22.92
N VAL A 86 9.20 -8.17 -21.71
CA VAL A 86 10.56 -8.38 -21.23
C VAL A 86 10.94 -9.87 -21.23
N THR A 87 10.00 -10.77 -20.92
CA THR A 87 10.28 -12.21 -20.78
C THR A 87 9.08 -13.09 -21.12
N ASP A 88 9.36 -14.28 -21.64
CA ASP A 88 8.38 -15.37 -21.77
C ASP A 88 8.32 -16.28 -20.53
N GLY A 89 9.10 -15.98 -19.49
CA GLY A 89 9.16 -16.76 -18.24
C GLY A 89 7.84 -16.73 -17.46
N ASP A 90 7.52 -17.81 -16.76
CA ASP A 90 6.30 -17.91 -15.96
C ASP A 90 6.40 -17.05 -14.68
N ILE A 91 5.28 -16.43 -14.28
CA ILE A 91 5.16 -15.81 -12.96
C ILE A 91 5.03 -16.93 -11.94
N ARG A 92 6.08 -17.17 -11.16
CA ARG A 92 6.16 -18.28 -10.22
C ARG A 92 5.81 -17.91 -8.79
N PHE A 93 6.22 -16.72 -8.37
CA PHE A 93 6.08 -16.26 -6.99
C PHE A 93 5.54 -14.85 -6.95
N VAL A 94 4.68 -14.59 -5.97
CA VAL A 94 4.20 -13.26 -5.62
C VAL A 94 4.33 -13.09 -4.11
N ILE A 95 4.97 -12.04 -3.65
CA ILE A 95 4.97 -11.67 -2.24
C ILE A 95 4.17 -10.39 -2.05
N ASN A 96 3.21 -10.39 -1.13
CA ASN A 96 2.42 -9.19 -0.85
C ASN A 96 3.07 -8.39 0.27
N THR A 97 3.30 -7.10 0.01
CA THR A 97 3.89 -6.18 0.99
C THR A 97 2.93 -5.92 2.15
N HIS A 98 1.63 -5.76 1.87
CA HIS A 98 0.59 -5.54 2.86
C HIS A 98 -0.80 -5.89 2.28
N ILE A 99 -1.90 -5.57 2.99
CA ILE A 99 -3.24 -6.10 2.69
C ILE A 99 -4.05 -5.27 1.68
N HIS A 100 -3.67 -4.06 1.28
CA HIS A 100 -4.52 -3.20 0.49
C HIS A 100 -4.77 -3.74 -0.92
N ILE A 101 -5.95 -3.42 -1.47
CA ILE A 101 -6.49 -4.04 -2.69
C ILE A 101 -5.63 -3.80 -3.94
N ASP A 102 -4.94 -2.68 -4.01
CA ASP A 102 -4.02 -2.34 -5.08
C ASP A 102 -2.65 -3.03 -4.98
N HIS A 103 -2.47 -3.85 -3.93
CA HIS A 103 -1.30 -4.70 -3.72
C HIS A 103 -1.65 -6.20 -3.76
N VAL A 104 -2.89 -6.58 -3.39
CA VAL A 104 -3.30 -7.98 -3.31
C VAL A 104 -4.43 -8.35 -4.26
N GLY A 105 -5.01 -7.38 -4.97
CA GLY A 105 -6.22 -7.60 -5.76
C GLY A 105 -6.06 -8.61 -6.88
N GLY A 106 -4.91 -8.65 -7.51
CA GLY A 106 -4.57 -9.58 -8.60
C GLY A 106 -4.23 -11.00 -8.17
N ASN A 107 -4.07 -11.27 -6.87
CA ASN A 107 -3.61 -12.58 -6.36
C ASN A 107 -4.35 -13.76 -6.99
N GLN A 108 -5.70 -13.73 -7.02
CA GLN A 108 -6.49 -14.84 -7.58
C GLN A 108 -6.16 -15.11 -9.04
N ASN A 109 -5.97 -14.07 -9.84
CA ASN A 109 -5.69 -14.20 -11.25
C ASN A 109 -4.29 -14.77 -11.48
N LEU A 110 -3.30 -14.37 -10.66
CA LEU A 110 -1.95 -14.89 -10.73
C LEU A 110 -1.85 -16.33 -10.22
N VAL A 111 -2.62 -16.71 -9.18
CA VAL A 111 -2.76 -18.11 -8.75
C VAL A 111 -3.35 -18.98 -9.87
N ASN A 112 -4.32 -18.49 -10.61
CA ASN A 112 -4.89 -19.23 -11.76
C ASN A 112 -3.86 -19.47 -12.88
N LEU A 113 -2.78 -18.66 -12.92
CA LEU A 113 -1.64 -18.83 -13.82
C LEU A 113 -0.53 -19.72 -13.23
N GLY A 114 -0.68 -20.20 -11.99
CA GLY A 114 0.24 -21.11 -11.32
C GLY A 114 1.18 -20.45 -10.31
N ALA A 115 1.03 -19.14 -10.05
CA ALA A 115 1.85 -18.44 -9.06
C ALA A 115 1.54 -18.89 -7.62
N VAL A 116 2.56 -18.91 -6.77
CA VAL A 116 2.44 -19.13 -5.32
C VAL A 116 2.52 -17.79 -4.61
N ILE A 117 1.54 -17.53 -3.73
CA ILE A 117 1.46 -16.26 -2.99
C ILE A 117 2.07 -16.41 -1.59
N PHE A 118 2.89 -15.44 -1.22
CA PHE A 118 3.54 -15.29 0.09
C PHE A 118 3.14 -13.99 0.76
N SER A 119 3.14 -13.95 2.08
CA SER A 119 3.05 -12.70 2.85
C SER A 119 3.49 -12.89 4.30
N HIS A 120 3.56 -11.78 5.05
CA HIS A 120 3.56 -11.88 6.50
C HIS A 120 2.24 -12.46 7.03
N GLU A 121 2.28 -13.16 8.19
CA GLU A 121 1.09 -13.79 8.78
C GLU A 121 0.00 -12.76 9.12
N ASN A 122 0.35 -11.56 9.58
CA ASN A 122 -0.61 -10.49 9.83
C ASN A 122 -1.37 -10.10 8.56
N THR A 123 -0.68 -9.95 7.43
CA THR A 123 -1.32 -9.68 6.14
C THR A 123 -2.31 -10.79 5.77
N ARG A 124 -1.91 -12.06 5.90
CA ARG A 124 -2.82 -13.19 5.65
C ARG A 124 -4.04 -13.15 6.58
N SER A 125 -3.86 -12.83 7.86
CA SER A 125 -4.97 -12.80 8.83
C SER A 125 -6.05 -11.80 8.44
N LYS A 126 -5.66 -10.65 7.83
CA LYS A 126 -6.59 -9.62 7.37
C LYS A 126 -7.52 -10.10 6.24
N PHE A 127 -7.12 -11.09 5.44
CA PHE A 127 -8.02 -11.71 4.45
C PHE A 127 -9.19 -12.48 5.08
N LEU A 128 -9.09 -12.83 6.37
CA LEU A 128 -10.08 -13.61 7.11
C LEU A 128 -11.07 -12.71 7.85
N GLU A 129 -10.78 -11.43 8.00
CA GLU A 129 -11.63 -10.49 8.73
C GLU A 129 -12.80 -10.03 7.88
N ASP A 130 -14.00 -9.91 8.49
CA ASP A 130 -15.14 -9.26 7.84
C ASP A 130 -15.01 -7.74 8.00
N LYS A 131 -14.62 -7.08 6.90
CA LYS A 131 -14.39 -5.64 6.85
C LYS A 131 -15.53 -4.86 6.19
N SER A 132 -16.72 -5.42 6.14
CA SER A 132 -17.91 -4.78 5.53
C SER A 132 -18.35 -3.47 6.20
N HIS A 133 -17.73 -3.09 7.32
CA HIS A 133 -18.16 -1.98 8.17
C HIS A 133 -17.16 -0.84 8.30
N PHE A 134 -16.12 -0.77 7.47
CA PHE A 134 -15.16 0.34 7.54
C PHE A 134 -15.76 1.62 6.96
N PRO A 135 -15.90 2.68 7.78
CA PRO A 135 -16.76 3.81 7.45
C PRO A 135 -16.11 4.87 6.57
N ARG A 136 -14.85 4.78 6.19
CA ARG A 136 -14.22 5.90 5.53
C ARG A 136 -13.84 5.66 4.08
N ASN A 137 -14.51 6.45 3.23
CA ASN A 137 -14.10 6.85 1.86
C ASN A 137 -13.64 5.72 0.94
N GLY A 138 -14.39 4.59 0.98
CA GLY A 138 -14.07 3.47 0.09
C GLY A 138 -12.66 2.96 0.33
N GLY A 139 -12.27 2.91 1.60
CA GLY A 139 -10.98 2.35 1.98
C GLY A 139 -10.68 1.12 1.14
N SER A 140 -9.49 1.05 0.63
CA SER A 140 -8.97 0.05 -0.29
C SER A 140 -8.92 -1.36 0.32
N PHE A 141 -9.95 -1.74 1.07
CA PHE A 141 -10.03 -3.08 1.60
C PHE A 141 -10.40 -4.03 0.50
N ALA A 142 -9.59 -5.06 0.34
CA ALA A 142 -9.98 -6.20 -0.45
C ALA A 142 -11.31 -6.72 0.11
N PRO A 143 -12.37 -6.84 -0.70
CA PRO A 143 -13.51 -7.66 -0.32
C PRO A 143 -12.97 -9.03 0.07
N GLN A 144 -13.67 -9.79 0.90
CA GLN A 144 -13.23 -11.15 1.25
C GLN A 144 -12.73 -11.87 0.01
N GLN A 145 -11.42 -12.06 -0.05
CA GLN A 145 -10.81 -12.74 -1.18
C GLN A 145 -11.15 -14.23 -1.11
N PRO A 146 -11.37 -14.91 -2.23
CA PRO A 146 -11.55 -16.33 -2.23
C PRO A 146 -10.32 -17.00 -1.57
N GLU A 147 -10.52 -18.19 -0.99
CA GLU A 147 -9.46 -18.88 -0.26
C GLU A 147 -8.19 -19.08 -1.10
N SER A 148 -8.37 -19.32 -2.40
CA SER A 148 -7.28 -19.49 -3.37
C SER A 148 -6.45 -18.22 -3.62
N ALA A 149 -6.98 -17.03 -3.34
CA ALA A 149 -6.26 -15.77 -3.47
C ALA A 149 -5.41 -15.41 -2.22
N ARG A 150 -5.62 -16.16 -1.13
CA ARG A 150 -4.92 -15.89 0.13
C ARG A 150 -3.49 -16.41 0.05
N PRO A 151 -2.52 -15.71 0.66
CA PRO A 151 -1.15 -16.19 0.73
C PRO A 151 -1.10 -17.65 1.22
N MET A 152 -0.46 -18.52 0.45
CA MET A 152 -0.34 -19.94 0.77
C MET A 152 0.76 -20.20 1.80
N ILE A 153 1.83 -19.41 1.73
CA ILE A 153 2.99 -19.49 2.60
C ILE A 153 3.14 -18.18 3.35
N THR A 154 3.33 -18.28 4.65
CA THR A 154 3.51 -17.11 5.53
C THR A 154 4.76 -17.23 6.38
N PHE A 155 5.24 -16.09 6.85
CA PHE A 155 6.35 -15.98 7.80
C PHE A 155 6.03 -14.93 8.87
N ASN A 156 6.77 -14.93 9.98
CA ASN A 156 6.54 -14.02 11.10
C ASN A 156 7.61 -12.93 11.24
N ASP A 157 8.85 -13.23 10.85
CA ASP A 157 9.95 -12.27 10.98
C ASP A 157 10.57 -11.95 9.62
N SER A 158 11.13 -12.96 8.97
CA SER A 158 11.77 -12.83 7.66
C SER A 158 11.76 -14.12 6.87
N MET A 159 11.98 -14.00 5.56
CA MET A 159 12.13 -15.11 4.63
C MET A 159 13.13 -14.73 3.54
N THR A 160 13.93 -15.69 3.11
CA THR A 160 14.84 -15.52 1.97
C THR A 160 14.45 -16.48 0.84
N PHE A 161 14.42 -15.93 -0.37
CA PHE A 161 14.22 -16.69 -1.61
C PHE A 161 15.51 -16.66 -2.41
N HIS A 162 15.97 -17.84 -2.85
CA HIS A 162 17.07 -17.97 -3.81
C HIS A 162 16.46 -18.15 -5.20
N PHE A 163 16.45 -17.09 -6.00
CA PHE A 163 15.76 -17.07 -7.28
C PHE A 163 16.42 -16.11 -8.27
N ASN A 164 16.66 -16.53 -9.50
CA ASN A 164 17.37 -15.77 -10.54
C ASN A 164 18.76 -15.27 -10.10
N GLY A 165 19.43 -15.99 -9.20
CA GLY A 165 20.75 -15.58 -8.67
C GLY A 165 20.70 -14.51 -7.57
N GLU A 166 19.52 -14.08 -7.14
CA GLU A 166 19.30 -13.18 -6.01
C GLU A 166 19.03 -13.95 -4.70
N GLU A 167 19.46 -13.39 -3.59
CA GLU A 167 19.01 -13.77 -2.24
C GLU A 167 17.90 -12.81 -1.78
N VAL A 168 16.73 -12.85 -2.46
CA VAL A 168 15.61 -11.93 -2.16
C VAL A 168 15.23 -12.04 -0.68
N SER A 169 15.44 -10.99 0.09
CA SER A 169 15.15 -10.93 1.51
C SER A 169 13.85 -10.17 1.75
N ALA A 170 12.86 -10.86 2.32
CA ALA A 170 11.60 -10.25 2.74
C ALA A 170 11.53 -10.25 4.27
N PHE A 171 11.25 -9.13 4.90
CA PHE A 171 11.23 -9.03 6.36
C PHE A 171 10.18 -8.04 6.87
N LEU A 172 9.59 -8.39 8.02
CA LEU A 172 8.64 -7.55 8.74
C LEU A 172 9.32 -6.27 9.23
N VAL A 173 8.62 -5.15 9.10
CA VAL A 173 9.01 -3.89 9.73
C VAL A 173 8.07 -3.55 10.89
N PRO A 174 8.43 -2.58 11.78
CA PRO A 174 7.49 -2.10 12.78
C PRO A 174 6.16 -1.70 12.17
N PRO A 175 5.00 -1.93 12.84
CA PRO A 175 3.69 -1.55 12.35
C PRO A 175 3.67 -0.09 11.87
N ALA A 176 3.61 0.13 10.57
CA ALA A 176 3.81 1.42 9.91
C ALA A 176 2.54 1.87 9.17
N HIS A 177 2.43 1.55 7.88
CA HIS A 177 1.22 1.75 7.10
C HIS A 177 0.11 0.79 7.56
N THR A 178 0.47 -0.49 7.77
CA THR A 178 -0.32 -1.54 8.41
C THR A 178 0.53 -2.27 9.46
N ASP A 179 -0.03 -3.31 10.12
CA ASP A 179 0.72 -4.19 11.04
C ASP A 179 1.40 -5.39 10.35
N GLY A 180 1.20 -5.52 9.04
CA GLY A 180 1.75 -6.61 8.24
C GLY A 180 2.75 -6.16 7.19
N ASP A 181 3.22 -4.91 7.26
CA ASP A 181 4.14 -4.35 6.27
C ASP A 181 5.46 -5.08 6.25
N ILE A 182 5.90 -5.44 5.07
CA ILE A 182 7.22 -6.02 4.82
C ILE A 182 8.00 -5.17 3.82
N PHE A 183 9.31 -5.17 3.97
CA PHE A 183 10.22 -4.74 2.93
C PHE A 183 10.73 -5.94 2.14
N VAL A 184 11.02 -5.73 0.87
CA VAL A 184 11.61 -6.74 -0.01
C VAL A 184 12.91 -6.18 -0.59
N TYR A 185 14.04 -6.77 -0.21
CA TYR A 185 15.36 -6.35 -0.62
C TYR A 185 15.99 -7.36 -1.59
N PHE A 186 16.54 -6.85 -2.67
CA PHE A 186 17.27 -7.58 -3.71
C PHE A 186 18.76 -7.18 -3.63
N PRO A 187 19.56 -7.89 -2.82
CA PRO A 187 20.91 -7.43 -2.47
C PRO A 187 21.91 -7.44 -3.64
N GLU A 188 21.82 -8.40 -4.57
CA GLU A 188 22.71 -8.45 -5.71
C GLU A 188 22.40 -7.36 -6.75
N SER A 189 21.12 -7.03 -6.88
CA SER A 189 20.64 -5.91 -7.71
C SER A 189 20.67 -4.57 -6.97
N ASP A 190 20.91 -4.55 -5.65
CA ASP A 190 20.87 -3.38 -4.77
C ASP A 190 19.59 -2.55 -4.94
N VAL A 191 18.43 -3.22 -4.81
CA VAL A 191 17.11 -2.60 -4.92
C VAL A 191 16.27 -2.93 -3.69
N LEU A 192 15.58 -1.93 -3.12
CA LEU A 192 14.67 -2.09 -1.99
C LEU A 192 13.26 -1.66 -2.37
N HIS A 193 12.28 -2.56 -2.20
CA HIS A 193 10.86 -2.26 -2.33
C HIS A 193 10.26 -2.04 -0.93
N LEU A 194 9.62 -0.90 -0.71
CA LEU A 194 9.16 -0.46 0.62
C LEU A 194 7.65 -0.58 0.83
N GLY A 195 6.90 -1.02 -0.19
CA GLY A 195 5.44 -0.94 -0.11
C GLY A 195 4.98 0.47 0.26
N ASP A 196 3.82 0.58 0.88
CA ASP A 196 3.20 1.87 1.22
C ASP A 196 3.76 2.56 2.46
N VAL A 197 4.80 1.97 3.08
CA VAL A 197 5.59 2.67 4.11
C VAL A 197 6.28 3.90 3.52
N PHE A 198 6.65 3.83 2.23
CA PHE A 198 7.21 4.95 1.48
C PHE A 198 6.42 5.19 0.21
N ARG A 199 5.92 6.42 0.07
CA ARG A 199 5.15 6.86 -1.10
C ARG A 199 5.50 8.31 -1.41
N THR A 200 5.54 8.66 -2.70
CA THR A 200 5.95 10.00 -3.14
C THR A 200 4.78 10.85 -3.65
N THR A 201 3.56 10.32 -3.57
CA THR A 201 2.34 10.99 -4.06
C THR A 201 1.55 11.70 -2.97
N SER A 202 1.78 11.37 -1.68
CA SER A 202 1.02 11.94 -0.57
C SER A 202 1.77 11.87 0.75
N TYR A 203 1.22 12.51 1.77
CA TYR A 203 1.57 12.24 3.16
C TYR A 203 1.44 10.75 3.50
N PRO A 204 2.15 10.25 4.53
CA PRO A 204 2.04 8.85 4.94
C PRO A 204 0.59 8.48 5.22
N ILE A 205 0.11 7.42 4.61
CA ILE A 205 -1.18 6.82 4.95
C ILE A 205 -0.95 5.87 6.12
N ILE A 206 -1.58 6.16 7.24
CA ILE A 206 -1.51 5.32 8.44
C ILE A 206 -2.86 4.63 8.60
N ASP A 207 -2.92 3.37 8.21
CA ASP A 207 -4.15 2.59 8.33
C ASP A 207 -4.34 2.05 9.75
N LYS A 208 -4.94 2.86 10.59
CA LYS A 208 -5.20 2.53 12.01
C LYS A 208 -6.05 1.28 12.17
N PHE A 209 -6.93 0.97 11.21
CA PHE A 209 -7.81 -0.20 11.27
C PHE A 209 -7.05 -1.51 11.00
N ASN A 210 -5.97 -1.43 10.24
CA ASN A 210 -5.06 -2.54 10.01
C ASN A 210 -3.79 -2.46 10.86
N GLY A 211 -3.82 -1.69 11.95
CA GLY A 211 -2.75 -1.66 12.94
C GLY A 211 -1.57 -0.73 12.60
N GLY A 212 -1.73 0.14 11.61
CA GLY A 212 -0.72 1.14 11.25
C GLY A 212 -0.44 2.14 12.37
N SER A 213 0.75 2.76 12.37
CA SER A 213 1.23 3.68 13.40
C SER A 213 2.25 4.65 12.83
N LEU A 214 2.10 5.93 13.13
CA LEU A 214 3.06 6.96 12.74
C LEU A 214 4.45 6.71 13.34
N ARG A 215 4.49 6.30 14.62
CA ARG A 215 5.74 5.94 15.28
C ARG A 215 6.41 4.76 14.59
N GLY A 216 5.62 3.76 14.18
CA GLY A 216 6.11 2.62 13.43
C GLY A 216 6.59 3.01 12.04
N THR A 217 5.88 3.93 11.36
CA THR A 217 6.32 4.46 10.06
C THR A 217 7.69 5.11 10.15
N ILE A 218 7.93 5.97 11.16
CA ILE A 218 9.24 6.59 11.38
C ILE A 218 10.31 5.51 11.63
N ALA A 219 10.03 4.52 12.48
CA ALA A 219 10.98 3.44 12.79
C ALA A 219 11.27 2.53 11.58
N ALA A 220 10.27 2.28 10.73
CA ALA A 220 10.45 1.52 9.49
C ALA A 220 11.30 2.31 8.47
N LEU A 221 11.07 3.62 8.35
CA LEU A 221 11.90 4.49 7.51
C LEU A 221 13.34 4.56 8.03
N ASP A 222 13.56 4.62 9.36
CA ASP A 222 14.90 4.52 9.96
C ASP A 222 15.56 3.20 9.56
N THR A 223 14.84 2.08 9.64
CA THR A 223 15.34 0.77 9.22
C THR A 223 15.74 0.75 7.75
N ALA A 224 14.93 1.34 6.87
CA ALA A 224 15.25 1.43 5.44
C ALA A 224 16.50 2.30 5.19
N ILE A 225 16.58 3.49 5.82
CA ILE A 225 17.71 4.41 5.69
C ILE A 225 19.03 3.78 6.16
N ASP A 226 18.98 2.99 7.24
CA ASP A 226 20.15 2.29 7.78
C ASP A 226 20.58 1.11 6.88
N LEU A 227 19.64 0.49 6.16
CA LEU A 227 19.89 -0.64 5.27
C LEU A 227 20.50 -0.21 3.94
N VAL A 228 20.05 0.91 3.38
CA VAL A 228 20.40 1.30 2.00
C VAL A 228 21.66 2.14 1.91
N GLY A 229 22.46 1.88 0.87
CA GLY A 229 23.61 2.69 0.50
C GLY A 229 23.24 3.89 -0.41
N PRO A 230 24.24 4.67 -0.83
CA PRO A 230 24.01 5.84 -1.71
C PRO A 230 23.59 5.44 -3.14
N ASP A 231 23.89 4.21 -3.58
CA ASP A 231 23.63 3.74 -4.93
C ASP A 231 22.36 2.88 -5.00
N THR A 232 21.81 2.46 -3.83
CA THR A 232 20.62 1.63 -3.72
C THR A 232 19.42 2.31 -4.39
N LYS A 233 18.72 1.58 -5.24
CA LYS A 233 17.47 2.02 -5.86
C LYS A 233 16.28 1.62 -5.00
N ILE A 234 15.30 2.52 -4.90
CA ILE A 234 14.13 2.34 -4.05
C ILE A 234 12.88 2.35 -4.92
N ILE A 235 12.06 1.30 -4.77
CA ILE A 235 10.72 1.24 -5.35
C ILE A 235 9.74 1.68 -4.25
N PRO A 236 9.10 2.86 -4.38
CA PRO A 236 8.05 3.28 -3.47
C PRO A 236 6.76 2.47 -3.72
N GLY A 237 5.89 2.34 -2.72
CA GLY A 237 4.58 1.74 -2.92
C GLY A 237 3.73 2.53 -3.92
N HIS A 238 3.82 3.86 -3.89
CA HIS A 238 3.18 4.77 -4.86
C HIS A 238 4.12 5.88 -5.29
N GLY A 239 4.11 6.18 -6.56
CA GLY A 239 4.95 7.20 -7.20
C GLY A 239 5.31 6.79 -8.62
N LEU A 240 5.80 7.73 -9.39
CA LEU A 240 6.15 7.48 -10.80
C LEU A 240 7.65 7.25 -11.02
N GLU A 241 8.46 7.60 -10.03
CA GLU A 241 9.91 7.56 -10.15
C GLU A 241 10.50 6.42 -9.32
N ILE A 242 11.63 5.91 -9.79
CA ILE A 242 12.53 5.07 -9.00
C ILE A 242 13.32 6.03 -8.12
N GLU A 243 13.25 5.83 -6.81
CA GLU A 243 13.76 6.74 -5.83
C GLU A 243 15.14 6.31 -5.30
N ASP A 244 15.70 7.14 -4.44
CA ASP A 244 16.98 6.91 -3.79
C ASP A 244 16.91 7.19 -2.28
N ARG A 245 18.04 7.02 -1.62
CA ARG A 245 18.20 7.24 -0.18
C ARG A 245 17.89 8.69 0.24
N ASP A 246 18.25 9.66 -0.58
CA ASP A 246 18.07 11.07 -0.24
C ASP A 246 16.56 11.42 -0.24
N LYS A 247 15.79 10.89 -1.19
CA LYS A 247 14.34 11.07 -1.21
C LYS A 247 13.64 10.40 -0.02
N LEU A 248 14.14 9.24 0.41
CA LEU A 248 13.65 8.57 1.60
C LEU A 248 13.92 9.39 2.87
N ILE A 249 15.10 9.98 2.99
CA ILE A 249 15.45 10.91 4.08
C ILE A 249 14.55 12.14 4.04
N GLU A 250 14.34 12.76 2.88
CA GLU A 250 13.44 13.92 2.72
C GLU A 250 12.01 13.60 3.24
N PHE A 251 11.48 12.43 2.87
CA PHE A 251 10.16 12.00 3.32
C PHE A 251 10.09 11.84 4.85
N ARG A 252 11.10 11.20 5.43
CA ARG A 252 11.21 11.03 6.88
C ARG A 252 11.31 12.37 7.62
N GLU A 253 12.16 13.28 7.15
CA GLU A 253 12.35 14.59 7.77
C GLU A 253 11.07 15.44 7.70
N MET A 254 10.34 15.38 6.60
CA MET A 254 9.01 16.01 6.49
C MET A 254 8.06 15.50 7.58
N ILE A 255 8.01 14.19 7.81
CA ILE A 255 7.15 13.58 8.86
C ILE A 255 7.56 14.09 10.24
N LEU A 256 8.86 14.09 10.56
CA LEU A 256 9.37 14.53 11.86
C LEU A 256 9.12 16.03 12.10
N GLU A 257 9.27 16.86 11.08
CA GLU A 257 9.02 18.30 11.22
C GLU A 257 7.54 18.58 11.46
N ILE A 258 6.64 17.95 10.71
CA ILE A 258 5.19 18.09 10.94
C ILE A 258 4.82 17.58 12.34
N GLN A 259 5.35 16.42 12.75
CA GLN A 259 5.16 15.88 14.09
C GLN A 259 5.62 16.86 15.18
N GLY A 260 6.79 17.49 15.01
CA GLY A 260 7.33 18.48 15.93
C GLY A 260 6.42 19.72 16.04
N ARG A 261 5.98 20.27 14.91
CA ARG A 261 5.05 21.41 14.87
C ARG A 261 3.74 21.10 15.60
N VAL A 262 3.13 19.96 15.31
CA VAL A 262 1.87 19.51 15.95
C VAL A 262 2.08 19.29 17.45
N TYR A 263 3.21 18.71 17.85
CA TYR A 263 3.56 18.51 19.26
C TYR A 263 3.65 19.84 20.03
N ASP A 264 4.33 20.85 19.46
CA ASP A 264 4.46 22.16 20.09
C ASP A 264 3.10 22.85 20.25
N MET A 265 2.24 22.79 19.21
CA MET A 265 0.87 23.33 19.27
C MET A 265 0.03 22.63 20.34
N ILE A 266 0.13 21.30 20.50
CA ILE A 266 -0.54 20.56 21.59
C ILE A 266 -0.04 21.05 22.96
N ARG A 267 1.26 21.28 23.13
CA ARG A 267 1.83 21.81 24.36
C ARG A 267 1.40 23.23 24.69
N GLU A 268 1.08 24.04 23.69
CA GLU A 268 0.48 25.35 23.83
C GLU A 268 -1.01 25.30 24.18
N GLY A 269 -1.60 24.10 24.23
CA GLY A 269 -3.00 23.86 24.59
C GLY A 269 -3.98 23.96 23.41
N MET A 270 -3.48 23.96 22.17
CA MET A 270 -4.33 23.99 20.99
C MET A 270 -5.08 22.67 20.80
N HIS A 271 -6.35 22.76 20.42
CA HIS A 271 -7.15 21.63 20.02
C HIS A 271 -7.01 21.35 18.51
N LEU A 272 -7.46 20.18 18.07
CA LEU A 272 -7.28 19.74 16.69
C LEU A 272 -7.76 20.77 15.66
N ASP A 273 -8.92 21.40 15.88
CA ASP A 273 -9.49 22.37 14.93
C ASP A 273 -8.61 23.63 14.80
N GLU A 274 -7.96 24.06 15.89
CA GLU A 274 -7.01 25.17 15.89
C GLU A 274 -5.71 24.79 15.17
N ILE A 275 -5.22 23.55 15.40
CA ILE A 275 -4.04 23.01 14.71
C ILE A 275 -4.31 22.86 13.20
N MET A 276 -5.48 22.36 12.83
CA MET A 276 -5.89 22.27 11.43
C MET A 276 -5.95 23.66 10.76
N ALA A 277 -6.49 24.67 11.47
CA ALA A 277 -6.53 26.05 10.99
C ALA A 277 -5.13 26.69 10.87
N ALA A 278 -4.17 26.27 11.68
CA ALA A 278 -2.78 26.73 11.63
C ALA A 278 -1.97 26.09 10.47
N GLN A 279 -2.50 25.10 9.80
CA GLN A 279 -1.90 24.43 8.62
C GLN A 279 -0.43 24.00 8.86
N PRO A 280 -0.13 23.08 9.79
CA PRO A 280 1.24 22.68 10.12
C PRO A 280 1.99 22.06 8.93
N THR A 281 1.28 21.65 7.89
CA THR A 281 1.81 21.01 6.68
C THR A 281 2.07 21.96 5.53
N ALA A 282 1.63 23.23 5.60
CA ALA A 282 1.57 24.17 4.46
C ALA A 282 2.87 24.29 3.63
N SER A 283 4.04 24.13 4.26
CA SER A 283 5.34 24.15 3.54
C SER A 283 5.60 22.90 2.69
N TYR A 284 4.80 21.86 2.86
CA TYR A 284 4.94 20.56 2.21
C TYR A 284 3.80 20.21 1.26
N ASP A 285 2.64 20.92 1.35
CA ASP A 285 1.42 20.60 0.60
C ASP A 285 1.69 20.53 -0.91
N SER A 286 2.49 21.45 -1.46
CA SER A 286 2.80 21.47 -2.89
C SER A 286 3.57 20.25 -3.39
N THR A 287 4.28 19.54 -2.50
CA THR A 287 5.08 18.35 -2.84
C THR A 287 4.34 17.05 -2.49
N TRP A 288 3.63 17.04 -1.35
CA TRP A 288 3.11 15.80 -0.75
C TRP A 288 1.58 15.72 -0.71
N GLU A 289 0.85 16.61 -1.39
CA GLU A 289 -0.61 16.57 -1.48
C GLU A 289 -1.08 16.35 -2.91
N ASN A 290 -0.51 15.34 -3.59
CA ASN A 290 -0.84 15.01 -4.97
C ASN A 290 -1.88 13.88 -5.08
N ASP A 291 -2.26 13.24 -3.97
CA ASP A 291 -3.32 12.24 -3.91
C ASP A 291 -4.58 12.87 -3.27
N PRO A 292 -5.63 13.17 -4.07
CA PRO A 292 -6.85 13.79 -3.55
C PRO A 292 -7.62 12.87 -2.58
N GLY A 293 -7.28 11.59 -2.51
CA GLY A 293 -7.86 10.63 -1.58
C GLY A 293 -7.27 10.69 -0.17
N TRP A 294 -6.09 11.33 -0.01
CA TRP A 294 -5.39 11.45 1.27
C TRP A 294 -4.56 12.71 1.34
N THR A 295 -5.04 13.67 2.12
CA THR A 295 -4.48 15.01 2.25
C THR A 295 -4.04 15.31 3.68
N TYR A 296 -3.59 16.55 3.95
CA TYR A 296 -3.30 16.99 5.31
C TYR A 296 -4.51 16.84 6.26
N ILE A 297 -5.75 16.93 5.70
CA ILE A 297 -7.00 16.75 6.47
C ILE A 297 -7.09 15.35 7.09
N ASP A 298 -6.47 14.37 6.45
CA ASP A 298 -6.43 13.00 6.93
C ASP A 298 -5.18 12.72 7.78
N PHE A 299 -4.04 13.29 7.40
CA PHE A 299 -2.76 13.03 8.05
C PHE A 299 -2.61 13.76 9.41
N VAL A 300 -2.92 15.05 9.48
CA VAL A 300 -2.74 15.85 10.72
C VAL A 300 -3.53 15.30 11.91
N PRO A 301 -4.79 14.86 11.76
CA PRO A 301 -5.50 14.18 12.85
C PRO A 301 -4.78 12.93 13.38
N VAL A 302 -4.18 12.11 12.50
CA VAL A 302 -3.41 10.92 12.94
C VAL A 302 -2.22 11.35 13.80
N VAL A 303 -1.45 12.36 13.35
CA VAL A 303 -0.33 12.93 14.10
C VAL A 303 -0.80 13.44 15.46
N TYR A 304 -1.87 14.22 15.50
CA TYR A 304 -2.44 14.81 16.71
C TYR A 304 -2.81 13.75 17.75
N TYR A 305 -3.56 12.72 17.36
CA TYR A 305 -4.03 11.68 18.30
C TYR A 305 -2.91 10.77 18.76
N GLU A 306 -1.94 10.43 17.93
CA GLU A 306 -0.78 9.64 18.32
C GLU A 306 0.17 10.38 19.28
N LEU A 307 0.18 11.70 19.22
CA LEU A 307 0.91 12.55 20.19
C LEU A 307 0.15 12.80 21.50
N GLY A 308 -1.02 12.19 21.69
CA GLY A 308 -1.82 12.31 22.91
C GLY A 308 -2.77 13.50 22.94
N GLY A 309 -3.11 14.06 21.79
CA GLY A 309 -4.17 15.06 21.66
C GLY A 309 -5.51 14.55 22.20
N ALA A 310 -6.35 15.44 22.72
CA ALA A 310 -7.61 15.08 23.35
C ALA A 310 -8.64 14.52 22.35
N GLY A 311 -9.31 13.43 22.70
CA GLY A 311 -10.28 12.72 21.86
C GLY A 311 -9.75 11.41 21.32
N ARG A 312 -10.51 10.76 20.44
CA ARG A 312 -10.11 9.53 19.74
C ARG A 312 -10.32 9.67 18.23
N LEU A 313 -9.41 9.10 17.48
CA LEU A 313 -9.52 9.08 16.01
C LEU A 313 -10.78 8.32 15.53
N GLU A 314 -11.22 7.34 16.33
CA GLU A 314 -12.39 6.48 16.05
C GLU A 314 -13.73 7.20 16.23
N ASP A 315 -13.75 8.38 16.87
CA ASP A 315 -14.96 9.16 17.17
C ASP A 315 -15.37 10.07 15.99
N ARG A 316 -14.75 9.98 14.81
CA ARG A 316 -15.03 10.83 13.63
C ARG A 316 -15.61 10.11 12.44
#